data_137142484125d940899c5d049427e90d
#
_entry.id   137142484125d940899c5d049427e90d
#
_cell.length_a   1.000
_cell.length_b   1.000
_cell.length_c   1.000
_cell.angle_alpha   90.00
_cell.angle_beta   90.00
_cell.angle_gamma   90.00
#
_symmetry.space_group_name_H-M   'P 1'
#
loop_
_entity.id
_entity.type
_entity.pdbx_description
1 polymer ?
#
loop_
_entity_poly.entity_id
_entity_poly.type
_entity_poly.pdbx_seq_one_letter_code
_entity_poly.pdbx_strand_id
1 'polypeptide(L)'
;GVDERSPLLSAPGSGNVTPTAPPYLPDSSPRAELPPPYTAIASPDASGVPVINCRVCQSLINLDGKLHQHVVKCTVCNEATPIKNPPSGKKYVRCQCNCLLICKDTSRKIGCPRPNCRRIITLGPVMLIPEEQPAQPALPVQPDGTRVVCGHCGNTFLWMELRFNTLAKCPHCKKISSVGSALPRRRCCAYITIGMICIFIGVGLTVGTQDFARRFHATYVSWAVAYLLGLICLIRACYWGAIKVSYPEHSFA
;
A
#
# COMPACT_ATOMS: atom_id res chain seq x y z
N GLY A 1 -45.75 -59.71 -6.06
CA GLY A 1 -46.72 -59.09 -6.95
C GLY A 1 -46.13 -57.83 -7.52
N VAL A 2 -45.85 -57.95 -8.77
CA VAL A 2 -46.28 -57.17 -9.93
C VAL A 2 -45.64 -55.77 -9.99
N ASP A 3 -44.67 -55.65 -10.87
CA ASP A 3 -44.67 -55.07 -12.20
C ASP A 3 -45.24 -53.68 -12.30
N GLU A 4 -44.45 -52.77 -12.87
CA GLU A 4 -44.72 -52.21 -14.19
C GLU A 4 -43.74 -51.04 -14.44
N ARG A 5 -42.79 -51.19 -15.26
CA ARG A 5 -42.73 -50.81 -16.65
C ARG A 5 -42.98 -49.34 -16.94
N SER A 6 -41.89 -48.69 -17.22
CA SER A 6 -41.84 -47.49 -18.07
C SER A 6 -42.40 -47.78 -19.48
N PRO A 7 -43.06 -46.88 -20.11
CA PRO A 7 -43.05 -46.80 -21.57
C PRO A 7 -42.16 -45.70 -22.09
N LEU A 8 -41.27 -46.12 -22.86
CA LEU A 8 -40.69 -45.36 -23.96
C LEU A 8 -41.81 -44.91 -24.91
N LEU A 9 -41.86 -43.67 -25.23
CA LEU A 9 -42.55 -43.14 -26.41
C LEU A 9 -41.70 -42.06 -27.00
N SER A 10 -41.01 -42.41 -28.04
CA SER A 10 -41.33 -42.12 -29.44
C SER A 10 -41.49 -40.66 -29.74
N ALA A 11 -40.49 -40.11 -30.35
CA ALA A 11 -40.57 -38.95 -31.18
C ALA A 11 -41.54 -39.20 -32.36
N PRO A 12 -42.26 -38.22 -32.82
CA PRO A 12 -41.97 -37.81 -34.17
C PRO A 12 -42.06 -36.31 -34.37
N GLY A 13 -41.35 -35.84 -35.32
CA GLY A 13 -41.64 -34.52 -35.94
C GLY A 13 -40.43 -33.63 -35.96
N SER A 14 -39.62 -33.93 -36.89
CA SER A 14 -39.05 -33.02 -37.85
C SER A 14 -39.49 -31.59 -37.65
N GLY A 15 -38.67 -30.83 -37.07
CA GLY A 15 -38.72 -29.38 -37.02
C GLY A 15 -37.27 -28.92 -36.81
N ASN A 16 -36.63 -28.65 -37.89
CA ASN A 16 -35.32 -27.99 -37.93
C ASN A 16 -35.46 -26.61 -37.28
N VAL A 17 -35.34 -26.55 -36.02
CA VAL A 17 -35.00 -25.32 -35.32
C VAL A 17 -33.64 -25.60 -34.65
N THR A 18 -32.59 -25.38 -35.42
CA THR A 18 -31.33 -25.08 -34.85
C THR A 18 -31.60 -24.02 -33.76
N PRO A 19 -31.34 -24.27 -32.49
CA PRO A 19 -31.16 -23.16 -31.55
C PRO A 19 -29.94 -22.44 -32.10
N THR A 20 -30.20 -21.33 -32.76
CA THR A 20 -29.18 -20.33 -32.98
C THR A 20 -28.67 -20.02 -31.58
N ALA A 21 -27.53 -20.58 -31.26
CA ALA A 21 -26.77 -20.11 -30.13
C ALA A 21 -26.70 -18.61 -30.30
N PRO A 22 -27.05 -17.83 -29.28
CA PRO A 22 -26.85 -16.40 -29.34
C PRO A 22 -25.41 -16.22 -29.80
N PRO A 23 -25.14 -15.30 -30.72
CA PRO A 23 -23.79 -15.07 -31.15
C PRO A 23 -23.00 -14.90 -29.87
N TYR A 24 -22.03 -15.78 -29.67
CA TYR A 24 -20.97 -15.53 -28.71
C TYR A 24 -20.45 -14.15 -29.11
N LEU A 25 -20.95 -13.14 -28.45
CA LEU A 25 -20.15 -11.98 -28.21
C LEU A 25 -18.85 -12.55 -27.67
N PRO A 26 -17.73 -12.37 -28.37
CA PRO A 26 -16.45 -12.73 -27.78
C PRO A 26 -16.52 -12.06 -26.43
N ASP A 27 -16.47 -12.90 -25.41
CA ASP A 27 -16.41 -12.48 -24.03
C ASP A 27 -15.22 -11.56 -23.95
N SER A 28 -15.47 -10.30 -24.18
CA SER A 28 -14.59 -9.20 -23.92
C SER A 28 -14.69 -8.82 -22.44
N SER A 29 -14.97 -9.80 -21.57
CA SER A 29 -14.29 -9.78 -20.31
C SER A 29 -12.83 -9.83 -20.68
N PRO A 30 -12.08 -8.76 -20.48
CA PRO A 30 -10.66 -8.87 -20.53
C PRO A 30 -10.35 -9.91 -19.44
N ARG A 31 -10.23 -11.16 -19.87
CA ARG A 31 -9.38 -12.07 -19.16
C ARG A 31 -8.16 -11.23 -18.95
N ALA A 32 -8.01 -10.78 -17.72
CA ALA A 32 -6.86 -10.02 -17.32
C ALA A 32 -5.70 -10.99 -17.50
N GLU A 33 -5.29 -11.13 -18.70
CA GLU A 33 -3.98 -11.58 -19.07
C GLU A 33 -3.13 -10.50 -18.47
N LEU A 34 -2.74 -10.74 -17.21
CA LEU A 34 -1.76 -9.93 -16.54
C LEU A 34 -0.61 -9.86 -17.51
N PRO A 35 -0.36 -8.70 -18.14
CA PRO A 35 0.78 -8.57 -19.02
C PRO A 35 1.98 -9.04 -18.22
N PRO A 36 2.87 -9.81 -18.81
CA PRO A 36 4.05 -10.31 -18.15
C PRO A 36 4.65 -9.14 -17.38
N PRO A 37 4.98 -9.30 -16.10
CA PRO A 37 5.17 -8.20 -15.15
C PRO A 37 6.23 -7.17 -15.57
N TYR A 38 6.88 -7.41 -16.70
CA TYR A 38 7.98 -6.59 -17.20
C TYR A 38 7.79 -6.03 -18.61
N THR A 39 6.71 -6.38 -19.30
CA THR A 39 6.51 -6.01 -20.72
C THR A 39 5.25 -5.19 -20.99
N ALA A 40 4.58 -4.68 -19.96
CA ALA A 40 3.53 -3.72 -20.17
C ALA A 40 4.15 -2.37 -20.59
N ILE A 41 4.62 -2.29 -21.82
CA ILE A 41 4.80 -1.03 -22.51
C ILE A 41 3.38 -0.52 -22.73
N ALA A 42 2.95 0.48 -22.00
CA ALA A 42 1.72 1.17 -22.27
C ALA A 42 1.75 1.69 -23.70
N SER A 43 0.59 1.80 -24.32
CA SER A 43 0.45 2.41 -25.65
C SER A 43 1.32 3.67 -25.75
N PRO A 44 1.97 3.91 -26.90
CA PRO A 44 2.75 5.11 -27.09
C PRO A 44 1.87 6.33 -26.80
N ASP A 45 2.43 7.32 -26.10
CA ASP A 45 1.80 8.64 -26.03
C ASP A 45 1.48 9.15 -27.43
N ALA A 46 0.60 10.12 -27.53
CA ALA A 46 0.24 10.79 -28.81
C ALA A 46 1.46 11.27 -29.61
N SER A 47 2.63 11.33 -28.99
CA SER A 47 3.95 11.63 -29.62
C SER A 47 4.69 10.38 -30.14
N GLY A 48 4.11 9.17 -30.01
CA GLY A 48 4.77 7.93 -30.47
C GLY A 48 5.91 7.42 -29.59
N VAL A 49 6.15 8.02 -28.44
CA VAL A 49 7.22 7.63 -27.52
C VAL A 49 6.73 6.50 -26.59
N PRO A 50 7.48 5.39 -26.43
CA PRO A 50 7.09 4.33 -25.52
C PRO A 50 7.12 4.81 -24.07
N VAL A 51 6.04 4.60 -23.32
CA VAL A 51 5.90 4.98 -21.92
C VAL A 51 5.44 3.79 -21.09
N ILE A 52 5.81 3.76 -19.81
CA ILE A 52 5.31 2.80 -18.82
C ILE A 52 4.87 3.50 -17.56
N ASN A 53 4.00 2.86 -16.80
CA ASN A 53 3.60 3.33 -15.49
C ASN A 53 4.60 2.91 -14.42
N CYS A 54 5.01 3.85 -13.59
CA CYS A 54 5.83 3.55 -12.42
C CYS A 54 5.07 2.59 -11.48
N ARG A 55 5.70 1.51 -11.04
CA ARG A 55 5.04 0.54 -10.16
C ARG A 55 4.79 1.07 -8.75
N VAL A 56 5.51 2.10 -8.33
CA VAL A 56 5.37 2.69 -6.99
C VAL A 56 4.33 3.80 -6.98
N CYS A 57 4.48 4.80 -7.84
CA CYS A 57 3.64 6.01 -7.82
C CYS A 57 2.69 6.14 -9.02
N GLN A 58 2.75 5.19 -9.98
CA GLN A 58 1.95 5.16 -11.21
C GLN A 58 2.14 6.33 -12.17
N SER A 59 3.08 7.22 -11.94
CA SER A 59 3.42 8.25 -12.90
C SER A 59 4.00 7.63 -14.18
N LEU A 60 3.77 8.28 -15.30
CA LEU A 60 4.32 7.86 -16.59
C LEU A 60 5.84 8.05 -16.61
N ILE A 61 6.54 7.05 -17.09
CA ILE A 61 7.99 7.07 -17.31
C ILE A 61 8.24 6.96 -18.79
N ASN A 62 8.88 7.95 -19.37
CA ASN A 62 9.31 7.94 -20.76
C ASN A 62 10.50 7.00 -20.92
N LEU A 63 10.40 6.08 -21.92
CA LEU A 63 11.40 5.08 -22.24
C LEU A 63 12.27 5.45 -23.44
N ASP A 64 12.13 6.68 -23.96
CA ASP A 64 12.92 7.11 -25.10
C ASP A 64 14.42 6.95 -24.81
N GLY A 65 15.12 6.25 -25.72
CA GLY A 65 16.55 5.92 -25.55
C GLY A 65 16.88 4.97 -24.39
N LYS A 66 15.88 4.47 -23.62
CA LYS A 66 16.11 3.63 -22.41
C LYS A 66 15.66 2.18 -22.58
N LEU A 67 15.14 1.78 -23.72
CA LEU A 67 14.64 0.42 -23.98
C LEU A 67 15.70 -0.68 -23.84
N HIS A 68 16.98 -0.34 -23.93
CA HIS A 68 18.10 -1.27 -23.73
C HIS A 68 18.34 -1.59 -22.25
N GLN A 69 17.88 -0.74 -21.32
CA GLN A 69 18.06 -0.93 -19.89
C GLN A 69 17.11 -2.00 -19.34
N HIS A 70 17.52 -2.69 -18.29
CA HIS A 70 16.65 -3.63 -17.57
C HIS A 70 15.73 -2.93 -16.58
N VAL A 71 16.15 -1.78 -16.07
CA VAL A 71 15.47 -1.03 -15.04
C VAL A 71 15.58 0.46 -15.34
N VAL A 72 14.50 1.20 -15.15
CA VAL A 72 14.46 2.66 -15.30
C VAL A 72 14.06 3.33 -13.98
N LYS A 73 14.58 4.51 -13.75
CA LYS A 73 14.29 5.29 -12.56
C LYS A 73 13.12 6.25 -12.84
N CYS A 74 12.12 6.24 -11.94
CA CYS A 74 11.02 7.19 -12.02
C CYS A 74 11.49 8.61 -11.66
N THR A 75 11.07 9.60 -12.44
CA THR A 75 11.41 11.02 -12.19
C THR A 75 10.64 11.63 -11.03
N VAL A 76 9.47 11.08 -10.69
CA VAL A 76 8.59 11.58 -9.63
C VAL A 76 8.98 11.02 -8.26
N CYS A 77 9.01 9.70 -8.10
CA CYS A 77 9.31 9.06 -6.81
C CYS A 77 10.78 8.66 -6.64
N ASN A 78 11.59 8.73 -7.70
CA ASN A 78 12.99 8.29 -7.75
C ASN A 78 13.21 6.79 -7.50
N GLU A 79 12.14 5.98 -7.53
CA GLU A 79 12.24 4.54 -7.38
C GLU A 79 12.43 3.83 -8.72
N ALA A 80 13.13 2.71 -8.67
CA ALA A 80 13.41 1.92 -9.86
C ALA A 80 12.21 1.08 -10.27
N THR A 81 11.92 1.03 -11.58
CA THR A 81 10.87 0.19 -12.16
C THR A 81 11.53 -0.72 -13.21
N PRO A 82 11.39 -2.05 -13.11
CA PRO A 82 11.93 -2.98 -14.09
C PRO A 82 11.07 -2.93 -15.36
N ILE A 83 11.73 -2.91 -16.50
CA ILE A 83 11.13 -2.96 -17.85
C ILE A 83 11.42 -4.26 -18.58
N LYS A 84 12.42 -5.00 -18.14
CA LYS A 84 12.79 -6.33 -18.66
C LYS A 84 12.86 -7.34 -17.53
N ASN A 85 12.77 -8.60 -17.88
CA ASN A 85 12.99 -9.70 -16.95
C ASN A 85 14.39 -9.64 -16.35
N PRO A 86 14.56 -10.10 -15.10
CA PRO A 86 15.88 -10.19 -14.51
C PRO A 86 16.77 -11.12 -15.32
N PRO A 87 18.10 -10.95 -15.27
CA PRO A 87 19.02 -11.91 -15.88
C PRO A 87 18.81 -13.31 -15.31
N SER A 88 19.17 -14.34 -16.11
CA SER A 88 19.04 -15.75 -15.71
C SER A 88 19.63 -16.01 -14.33
N GLY A 89 18.94 -16.78 -13.51
CA GLY A 89 19.34 -17.11 -12.13
C GLY A 89 19.20 -15.97 -11.13
N LYS A 90 18.56 -14.87 -11.49
CA LYS A 90 18.30 -13.73 -10.61
C LYS A 90 16.82 -13.38 -10.57
N LYS A 91 16.39 -12.77 -9.47
CA LYS A 91 15.02 -12.25 -9.31
C LYS A 91 15.03 -10.83 -8.75
N TYR A 92 14.00 -10.06 -9.09
CA TYR A 92 13.76 -8.76 -8.50
C TYR A 92 12.89 -8.91 -7.25
N VAL A 93 13.27 -8.21 -6.21
CA VAL A 93 12.52 -8.15 -4.95
C VAL A 93 12.36 -6.69 -4.56
N ARG A 94 11.16 -6.29 -4.18
CA ARG A 94 10.91 -4.93 -3.71
C ARG A 94 10.87 -4.91 -2.19
N CYS A 95 11.70 -4.07 -1.61
CA CYS A 95 11.70 -3.83 -0.17
C CYS A 95 10.47 -2.99 0.24
N GLN A 96 10.07 -3.08 1.50
CA GLN A 96 9.02 -2.25 2.09
C GLN A 96 9.31 -0.74 1.99
N CYS A 97 10.58 -0.34 1.85
CA CYS A 97 10.97 1.04 1.55
C CYS A 97 10.86 1.42 0.06
N ASN A 98 10.22 0.58 -0.76
CA ASN A 98 10.08 0.69 -2.21
C ASN A 98 11.40 0.55 -3.01
N CYS A 99 12.52 0.24 -2.36
CA CYS A 99 13.78 -0.04 -3.04
C CYS A 99 13.68 -1.35 -3.84
N LEU A 100 14.02 -1.32 -5.12
CA LEU A 100 14.13 -2.51 -5.95
C LEU A 100 15.48 -3.17 -5.72
N LEU A 101 15.45 -4.44 -5.35
CA LEU A 101 16.62 -5.27 -5.09
C LEU A 101 16.72 -6.36 -6.14
N ILE A 102 17.95 -6.79 -6.45
CA ILE A 102 18.20 -7.94 -7.28
C ILE A 102 18.96 -8.98 -6.47
N CYS A 103 18.49 -10.20 -6.47
CA CYS A 103 19.14 -11.31 -5.77
C CYS A 103 19.14 -12.58 -6.62
N LYS A 104 19.92 -13.57 -6.19
CA LYS A 104 19.89 -14.90 -6.80
C LYS A 104 18.55 -15.57 -6.51
N ASP A 105 18.04 -16.38 -7.45
CA ASP A 105 16.79 -17.10 -7.27
C ASP A 105 16.79 -18.00 -6.04
N THR A 106 17.93 -18.60 -5.72
CA THR A 106 18.14 -19.47 -4.56
C THR A 106 18.22 -18.74 -3.23
N SER A 107 18.35 -17.40 -3.24
CA SER A 107 18.47 -16.62 -2.01
C SER A 107 17.18 -16.64 -1.20
N ARG A 108 17.28 -17.03 0.08
CA ARG A 108 16.15 -17.06 1.02
C ARG A 108 16.03 -15.78 1.87
N LYS A 109 17.13 -15.06 2.01
CA LYS A 109 17.18 -13.80 2.77
C LYS A 109 17.98 -12.77 2.01
N ILE A 110 17.53 -11.53 2.02
CA ILE A 110 18.21 -10.39 1.40
C ILE A 110 18.08 -9.17 2.31
N GLY A 111 19.17 -8.44 2.48
CA GLY A 111 19.17 -7.18 3.22
C GLY A 111 18.97 -5.98 2.31
N CYS A 112 18.21 -5.01 2.75
CA CYS A 112 18.07 -3.74 2.05
C CYS A 112 19.33 -2.88 2.25
N PRO A 113 19.98 -2.40 1.17
CA PRO A 113 21.21 -1.63 1.27
C PRO A 113 20.99 -0.18 1.72
N ARG A 114 19.74 0.30 1.76
CA ARG A 114 19.45 1.68 2.18
C ARG A 114 19.81 1.89 3.65
N PRO A 115 20.59 2.92 4.01
CA PRO A 115 21.02 3.16 5.39
C PRO A 115 19.85 3.38 6.35
N ASN A 116 18.77 4.00 5.87
CA ASN A 116 17.58 4.27 6.67
C ASN A 116 16.60 3.09 6.76
N CYS A 117 16.84 2.00 6.03
CA CYS A 117 15.96 0.85 6.01
C CYS A 117 16.60 -0.37 6.68
N ARG A 118 17.73 -0.85 6.16
CA ARG A 118 18.52 -2.02 6.65
C ARG A 118 17.67 -3.26 6.99
N ARG A 119 16.44 -3.37 6.46
CA ARG A 119 15.54 -4.50 6.75
C ARG A 119 16.05 -5.75 6.05
N ILE A 120 15.93 -6.88 6.74
CA ILE A 120 16.15 -8.21 6.16
C ILE A 120 14.81 -8.73 5.66
N ILE A 121 14.74 -9.06 4.37
CA ILE A 121 13.57 -9.61 3.70
C ILE A 121 13.77 -11.12 3.63
N THR A 122 12.85 -11.87 4.23
CA THR A 122 12.83 -13.33 4.10
C THR A 122 12.00 -13.67 2.88
N LEU A 123 12.64 -14.30 1.91
CA LEU A 123 11.99 -14.83 0.72
C LEU A 123 11.53 -16.25 1.06
N GLY A 124 10.25 -16.55 0.80
CA GLY A 124 9.71 -17.88 1.06
C GLY A 124 10.51 -18.98 0.36
N PRO A 125 10.36 -20.25 0.77
CA PRO A 125 10.95 -21.37 0.05
C PRO A 125 10.39 -21.34 -1.37
N VAL A 126 11.27 -21.59 -2.35
CA VAL A 126 10.85 -21.87 -3.71
C VAL A 126 9.97 -23.12 -3.61
N MET A 127 8.66 -22.99 -3.74
CA MET A 127 7.82 -24.14 -3.97
C MET A 127 8.24 -24.73 -5.32
N LEU A 128 8.92 -25.85 -5.29
CA LEU A 128 9.11 -26.69 -6.45
C LEU A 128 7.69 -27.16 -6.84
N ILE A 129 7.10 -26.47 -7.78
CA ILE A 129 5.89 -26.95 -8.45
C ILE A 129 6.36 -28.18 -9.22
N PRO A 130 5.72 -29.38 -9.06
CA PRO A 130 6.07 -30.54 -9.83
C PRO A 130 6.00 -30.16 -11.32
N GLU A 131 7.02 -30.54 -12.04
CA GLU A 131 7.28 -30.26 -13.44
C GLU A 131 6.27 -31.00 -14.33
N GLU A 132 5.05 -30.48 -14.45
CA GLU A 132 4.07 -30.95 -15.42
C GLU A 132 3.08 -29.86 -15.88
N GLN A 133 3.55 -28.61 -16.00
CA GLN A 133 2.85 -27.60 -16.77
C GLN A 133 3.85 -26.80 -17.61
N PRO A 134 3.51 -26.48 -18.87
CA PRO A 134 4.38 -25.67 -19.72
C PRO A 134 4.69 -24.37 -18.98
N ALA A 135 5.96 -24.07 -18.89
CA ALA A 135 6.59 -23.01 -18.12
C ALA A 135 5.82 -21.69 -18.22
N GLN A 136 4.94 -21.46 -17.26
CA GLN A 136 4.57 -20.08 -16.93
C GLN A 136 5.80 -19.46 -16.27
N PRO A 137 6.30 -18.33 -16.79
CA PRO A 137 7.42 -17.65 -16.18
C PRO A 137 7.07 -17.40 -14.72
N ALA A 138 7.88 -17.93 -13.81
CA ALA A 138 7.71 -17.79 -12.38
C ALA A 138 7.49 -16.32 -12.04
N LEU A 139 6.26 -15.97 -11.66
CA LEU A 139 5.92 -14.66 -11.16
C LEU A 139 6.82 -14.40 -9.95
N PRO A 140 7.64 -13.35 -9.96
CA PRO A 140 8.40 -13.00 -8.78
C PRO A 140 7.39 -12.79 -7.65
N VAL A 141 7.55 -13.53 -6.56
CA VAL A 141 6.79 -13.33 -5.32
C VAL A 141 7.14 -11.93 -4.83
N GLN A 142 6.41 -10.95 -5.34
CA GLN A 142 6.43 -9.62 -4.76
C GLN A 142 5.53 -9.68 -3.53
N PRO A 143 5.98 -9.23 -2.37
CA PRO A 143 5.06 -9.01 -1.28
C PRO A 143 3.97 -8.06 -1.79
N ASP A 144 2.74 -8.51 -1.77
CA ASP A 144 1.58 -7.76 -2.24
C ASP A 144 1.46 -6.49 -1.40
N GLY A 145 1.89 -5.37 -1.97
CA GLY A 145 1.69 -4.05 -1.37
C GLY A 145 0.25 -3.60 -1.62
N THR A 146 -0.34 -2.96 -0.63
CA THR A 146 -1.65 -2.32 -0.78
C THR A 146 -1.49 -0.96 -1.43
N ARG A 147 -2.37 -0.62 -2.38
CA ARG A 147 -2.43 0.72 -2.93
C ARG A 147 -3.17 1.64 -1.99
N VAL A 148 -2.62 2.81 -1.76
CA VAL A 148 -3.15 3.81 -0.84
C VAL A 148 -3.32 5.13 -1.57
N VAL A 149 -4.48 5.74 -1.40
CA VAL A 149 -4.78 7.08 -1.91
C VAL A 149 -4.28 8.13 -0.92
N CYS A 150 -3.43 9.04 -1.38
CA CYS A 150 -2.88 10.09 -0.53
C CYS A 150 -3.95 11.11 -0.13
N GLY A 151 -4.12 11.36 1.16
CA GLY A 151 -5.06 12.36 1.68
C GLY A 151 -4.69 13.83 1.36
N HIS A 152 -3.49 14.09 0.80
CA HIS A 152 -3.06 15.45 0.43
C HIS A 152 -3.21 15.74 -1.06
N CYS A 153 -2.74 14.85 -1.93
CA CYS A 153 -2.72 15.08 -3.37
C CYS A 153 -3.68 14.18 -4.16
N GLY A 154 -4.38 13.24 -3.51
CA GLY A 154 -5.31 12.32 -4.16
C GLY A 154 -4.67 11.24 -5.05
N ASN A 155 -3.36 11.27 -5.23
CA ASN A 155 -2.65 10.28 -6.05
C ASN A 155 -2.44 8.97 -5.28
N THR A 156 -2.52 7.84 -5.99
CA THR A 156 -2.27 6.52 -5.42
C THR A 156 -0.77 6.22 -5.38
N PHE A 157 -0.35 5.51 -4.35
CA PHE A 157 1.00 4.99 -4.22
C PHE A 157 1.02 3.61 -3.57
N LEU A 158 2.08 2.85 -3.81
CA LEU A 158 2.23 1.51 -3.26
C LEU A 158 2.69 1.59 -1.79
N TRP A 159 1.90 0.97 -0.91
CA TRP A 159 2.19 0.81 0.51
C TRP A 159 2.54 -0.63 0.82
N MET A 160 3.78 -0.87 1.24
CA MET A 160 4.33 -2.22 1.42
C MET A 160 4.29 -2.71 2.87
N GLU A 161 3.90 -1.86 3.83
CA GLU A 161 3.77 -2.29 5.22
C GLU A 161 2.42 -2.96 5.47
N LEU A 162 2.46 -4.12 6.10
CA LEU A 162 1.26 -4.87 6.49
C LEU A 162 0.51 -4.24 7.67
N ARG A 163 1.09 -3.24 8.32
CA ARG A 163 0.48 -2.56 9.47
C ARG A 163 -0.25 -1.30 9.02
N PHE A 164 -1.56 -1.36 9.09
CA PHE A 164 -2.38 -0.15 9.08
C PHE A 164 -2.11 0.69 10.35
N ASN A 165 -2.48 1.95 10.30
CA ASN A 165 -2.25 2.93 11.38
C ASN A 165 -0.78 3.30 11.59
N THR A 166 -0.06 3.50 10.50
CA THR A 166 1.32 4.01 10.48
C THR A 166 1.42 5.27 9.64
N LEU A 167 2.50 6.01 9.83
CA LEU A 167 2.77 7.21 9.04
C LEU A 167 3.42 6.82 7.71
N ALA A 168 2.87 7.32 6.61
CA ALA A 168 3.40 7.14 5.27
C ALA A 168 3.82 8.48 4.67
N LYS A 169 4.92 8.47 3.93
CA LYS A 169 5.35 9.61 3.13
C LYS A 169 4.94 9.38 1.68
N CYS A 170 4.09 10.24 1.16
CA CYS A 170 3.68 10.18 -0.23
C CYS A 170 4.85 10.45 -1.17
N PRO A 171 5.10 9.62 -2.20
CA PRO A 171 6.18 9.84 -3.17
C PRO A 171 5.91 11.02 -4.10
N HIS A 172 4.65 11.41 -4.31
CA HIS A 172 4.26 12.53 -5.18
C HIS A 172 4.42 13.89 -4.50
N CYS A 173 3.68 14.12 -3.42
CA CYS A 173 3.69 15.41 -2.72
C CYS A 173 4.72 15.49 -1.58
N LYS A 174 5.42 14.40 -1.26
CA LYS A 174 6.43 14.27 -0.19
C LYS A 174 5.93 14.60 1.22
N LYS A 175 4.62 14.82 1.39
CA LYS A 175 3.99 15.06 2.68
C LYS A 175 3.73 13.75 3.42
N ILE A 176 3.74 13.84 4.75
CA ILE A 176 3.45 12.72 5.65
C ILE A 176 1.95 12.68 5.92
N SER A 177 1.36 11.50 5.82
CA SER A 177 -0.03 11.23 6.16
C SER A 177 -0.13 9.94 6.97
N SER A 178 -1.21 9.76 7.70
CA SER A 178 -1.47 8.50 8.41
C SER A 178 -2.23 7.56 7.49
N VAL A 179 -1.73 6.34 7.33
CA VAL A 179 -2.48 5.27 6.65
C VAL A 179 -3.44 4.66 7.66
N GLY A 180 -4.73 5.03 7.57
CA GLY A 180 -5.77 4.68 8.52
C GLY A 180 -6.04 5.77 9.57
N SER A 181 -7.30 5.86 9.99
CA SER A 181 -7.80 6.92 10.89
C SER A 181 -7.59 6.64 12.37
N ALA A 182 -7.32 5.39 12.75
CA ALA A 182 -7.27 5.00 14.16
C ALA A 182 -6.06 5.58 14.91
N LEU A 183 -4.89 5.67 14.27
CA LEU A 183 -3.68 6.19 14.90
C LEU A 183 -3.81 7.67 15.29
N PRO A 184 -4.14 8.60 14.37
CA PRO A 184 -4.25 10.01 14.74
C PRO A 184 -5.37 10.26 15.74
N ARG A 185 -6.51 9.57 15.61
CA ARG A 185 -7.63 9.69 16.56
C ARG A 185 -7.23 9.26 17.98
N ARG A 186 -6.59 8.07 18.12
CA ARG A 186 -6.15 7.57 19.43
C ARG A 186 -5.14 8.50 20.09
N ARG A 187 -4.15 8.99 19.34
CA ARG A 187 -3.15 9.91 19.87
C ARG A 187 -3.74 11.28 20.18
N CYS A 188 -4.61 11.82 19.36
CA CYS A 188 -5.31 13.06 19.61
C CYS A 188 -6.10 12.98 20.93
N CYS A 189 -6.95 11.94 21.10
CA CYS A 189 -7.70 11.73 22.34
C CYS A 189 -6.79 11.59 23.56
N ALA A 190 -5.71 10.80 23.46
CA ALA A 190 -4.77 10.62 24.56
C ALA A 190 -4.12 11.94 24.98
N TYR A 191 -3.68 12.77 24.04
CA TYR A 191 -3.09 14.07 24.36
C TYR A 191 -4.12 15.06 24.90
N ILE A 192 -5.37 15.03 24.45
CA ILE A 192 -6.45 15.85 25.03
C ILE A 192 -6.69 15.45 26.49
N THR A 193 -6.85 14.15 26.77
CA THR A 193 -7.11 13.67 28.12
C THR A 193 -5.98 14.00 29.07
N ILE A 194 -4.72 13.75 28.69
CA ILE A 194 -3.55 14.08 29.51
C ILE A 194 -3.43 15.60 29.71
N GLY A 195 -3.62 16.38 28.62
CA GLY A 195 -3.58 17.84 28.69
C GLY A 195 -4.62 18.41 29.65
N MET A 196 -5.85 17.90 29.59
CA MET A 196 -6.94 18.32 30.51
C MET A 196 -6.62 17.95 31.96
N ILE A 197 -6.12 16.74 32.21
CA ILE A 197 -5.70 16.32 33.55
C ILE A 197 -4.60 17.25 34.10
N CYS A 198 -3.58 17.58 33.28
CA CYS A 198 -2.51 18.51 33.69
C CYS A 198 -3.06 19.89 34.04
N ILE A 199 -4.03 20.41 33.27
CA ILE A 199 -4.67 21.70 33.55
C ILE A 199 -5.47 21.63 34.86
N PHE A 200 -6.26 20.58 35.09
CA PHE A 200 -7.02 20.41 36.35
C PHE A 200 -6.10 20.28 37.56
N ILE A 201 -4.98 19.58 37.46
CA ILE A 201 -3.95 19.51 38.48
C ILE A 201 -3.37 20.92 38.71
N GLY A 202 -3.06 21.65 37.63
CA GLY A 202 -2.56 23.03 37.72
C GLY A 202 -3.53 23.95 38.47
N VAL A 203 -4.83 23.89 38.16
CA VAL A 203 -5.88 24.65 38.83
C VAL A 203 -5.98 24.24 40.31
N GLY A 204 -6.01 22.95 40.61
CA GLY A 204 -6.04 22.43 41.98
C GLY A 204 -4.84 22.87 42.82
N LEU A 205 -3.64 22.82 42.24
CA LEU A 205 -2.43 23.33 42.88
C LEU A 205 -2.51 24.84 43.12
N THR A 206 -2.97 25.60 42.13
CA THR A 206 -3.10 27.06 42.26
C THR A 206 -4.03 27.44 43.38
N VAL A 207 -5.21 26.82 43.45
CA VAL A 207 -6.21 27.11 44.51
C VAL A 207 -5.76 26.59 45.87
N GLY A 208 -5.24 25.34 45.94
CA GLY A 208 -4.90 24.68 47.20
C GLY A 208 -3.61 25.17 47.84
N THR A 209 -2.69 25.77 47.09
CA THR A 209 -1.37 26.18 47.58
C THR A 209 -1.14 27.70 47.53
N GLN A 210 -2.18 28.53 47.40
CA GLN A 210 -2.05 29.99 47.32
C GLN A 210 -1.33 30.59 48.51
N ASP A 211 -1.71 30.20 49.71
CA ASP A 211 -1.10 30.73 50.96
C ASP A 211 0.34 30.25 51.14
N PHE A 212 0.62 29.02 50.69
CA PHE A 212 1.96 28.45 50.74
C PHE A 212 2.88 29.12 49.72
N ALA A 213 2.36 29.42 48.52
CA ALA A 213 3.10 30.07 47.46
C ALA A 213 3.56 31.50 47.85
N ARG A 214 2.80 32.21 48.67
CA ARG A 214 3.21 33.52 49.20
C ARG A 214 4.45 33.44 50.12
N ARG A 215 4.68 32.28 50.73
CA ARG A 215 5.85 32.04 51.60
C ARG A 215 7.02 31.45 50.80
N PHE A 216 6.74 30.61 49.84
CA PHE A 216 7.74 29.87 49.05
C PHE A 216 7.52 30.12 47.57
N HIS A 217 8.31 31.01 46.99
CA HIS A 217 8.22 31.37 45.54
C HIS A 217 8.46 30.19 44.59
N ALA A 218 9.16 29.13 45.04
CA ALA A 218 9.36 27.91 44.26
C ALA A 218 8.04 27.20 43.87
N THR A 219 6.95 27.43 44.60
CA THR A 219 5.63 26.88 44.31
C THR A 219 5.08 27.39 42.98
N TYR A 220 5.40 28.64 42.59
CA TYR A 220 5.00 29.20 41.30
C TYR A 220 5.60 28.43 40.13
N VAL A 221 6.80 27.85 40.30
CA VAL A 221 7.44 27.01 39.27
C VAL A 221 6.63 25.74 39.05
N SER A 222 6.11 25.11 40.09
CA SER A 222 5.27 23.90 39.95
C SER A 222 3.98 24.18 39.18
N TRP A 223 3.34 25.34 39.41
CA TRP A 223 2.16 25.76 38.67
C TRP A 223 2.50 25.99 37.20
N ALA A 224 3.59 26.72 36.89
CA ALA A 224 4.06 26.99 35.56
C ALA A 224 4.33 25.67 34.80
N VAL A 225 4.99 24.72 35.45
CA VAL A 225 5.28 23.40 34.84
C VAL A 225 3.98 22.65 34.53
N ALA A 226 3.00 22.63 35.42
CA ALA A 226 1.72 21.95 35.18
C ALA A 226 0.97 22.54 33.97
N TYR A 227 0.87 23.87 33.91
CA TYR A 227 0.21 24.54 32.77
C TYR A 227 0.96 24.41 31.47
N LEU A 228 2.30 24.51 31.49
CA LEU A 228 3.13 24.32 30.27
C LEU A 228 2.99 22.88 29.72
N LEU A 229 3.01 21.87 30.59
CA LEU A 229 2.80 20.49 30.15
C LEU A 229 1.41 20.30 29.54
N GLY A 230 0.37 20.88 30.19
CA GLY A 230 -0.98 20.85 29.62
C GLY A 230 -1.07 21.52 28.25
N LEU A 231 -0.46 22.69 28.11
CA LEU A 231 -0.42 23.41 26.83
C LEU A 231 0.31 22.64 25.75
N ILE A 232 1.47 22.06 26.04
CA ILE A 232 2.25 21.24 25.09
C ILE A 232 1.42 20.02 24.65
N CYS A 233 0.73 19.36 25.58
CA CYS A 233 -0.15 18.23 25.25
C CYS A 233 -1.30 18.66 24.33
N LEU A 234 -1.92 19.80 24.55
CA LEU A 234 -3.00 20.32 23.70
C LEU A 234 -2.50 20.70 22.30
N ILE A 235 -1.32 21.33 22.20
CA ILE A 235 -0.69 21.62 20.91
C ILE A 235 -0.41 20.33 20.15
N ARG A 236 0.09 19.28 20.83
CA ARG A 236 0.30 17.96 20.25
C ARG A 236 -1.01 17.32 19.82
N ALA A 237 -2.07 17.48 20.58
CA ALA A 237 -3.40 17.00 20.22
C ALA A 237 -3.91 17.67 18.92
N CYS A 238 -3.74 18.98 18.79
CA CYS A 238 -4.08 19.71 17.56
C CYS A 238 -3.28 19.22 16.37
N TYR A 239 -1.99 18.96 16.53
CA TYR A 239 -1.15 18.40 15.47
C TYR A 239 -1.67 17.05 14.98
N TRP A 240 -1.98 16.13 15.90
CA TRP A 240 -2.50 14.80 15.54
C TRP A 240 -3.93 14.85 14.98
N GLY A 241 -4.74 15.82 15.39
CA GLY A 241 -6.08 16.06 14.85
C GLY A 241 -6.06 16.64 13.44
N ALA A 242 -5.03 17.43 13.11
CA ALA A 242 -4.87 18.07 11.80
C ALA A 242 -4.19 17.19 10.75
N ILE A 243 -3.60 16.06 11.16
CA ILE A 243 -2.89 15.19 10.23
C ILE A 243 -3.86 14.56 9.21
N LYS A 244 -3.51 14.62 7.92
CA LYS A 244 -4.32 14.03 6.87
C LYS A 244 -4.24 12.50 6.91
N VAL A 245 -5.37 11.87 6.61
CA VAL A 245 -5.52 10.41 6.57
C VAL A 245 -5.51 9.96 5.11
N SER A 246 -4.75 8.90 4.83
CA SER A 246 -4.73 8.20 3.55
C SER A 246 -5.46 6.86 3.69
N TYR A 247 -6.24 6.49 2.68
CA TYR A 247 -7.09 5.30 2.70
C TYR A 247 -6.62 4.29 1.67
N PRO A 248 -6.78 2.98 1.94
CA PRO A 248 -6.55 1.95 0.93
C PRO A 248 -7.59 2.09 -0.21
N GLU A 249 -7.16 1.83 -1.43
CA GLU A 249 -7.97 2.01 -2.65
C GLU A 249 -9.29 1.20 -2.63
N HIS A 250 -9.31 0.07 -1.92
CA HIS A 250 -10.48 -0.82 -1.83
C HIS A 250 -11.50 -0.44 -0.73
N SER A 251 -11.31 0.67 -0.03
CA SER A 251 -12.24 1.10 1.05
C SER A 251 -13.44 1.92 0.56
N PHE A 252 -13.63 2.04 -0.74
CA PHE A 252 -14.75 2.76 -1.35
C PHE A 252 -15.77 1.81 -2.01
N ALA A 253 -15.97 0.62 -1.45
CA ALA A 253 -17.09 -0.26 -1.82
C ALA A 253 -18.21 -0.18 -0.78
#